data_55c18a801330dc3a76de670c87aff7e1
#
_entry.id   55c18a801330dc3a76de670c87aff7e1
#
_cell.length_a   1.000
_cell.length_b   1.000
_cell.length_c   1.000
_cell.angle_alpha   90.00
_cell.angle_beta   90.00
_cell.angle_gamma   90.00
#
_symmetry.space_group_name_H-M   'P 1'
#
loop_
_entity.id
_entity.type
_entity.pdbx_description
1 polymer ?
#
loop_
_entity_poly.entity_id
_entity_poly.type
_entity_poly.pdbx_seq_one_letter_code
_entity_poly.pdbx_strand_id
1 'polypeptide(L)'
;MQAQGSARTPVFIAFRSVNCPGSVGYDPSLQRHHLLPRQLLAHRCFGPMFDSLGRDRVRFDDFSANGLLLPATEAATVRTGMPLHRGPHRRYTEVVIARVGRIEAGWTQARRRNDAAALADALLRLQLLQAALRRQLLAQQRRVVLNRNDPLGTGFDFTELDAMAETLWTAQAAPIPQPPPARAMRCNQNLPKAAPWPSGIPARTGRRGLPPYPRS
;
A
#
# COMPACT_ATOMS: atom_id res chain seq x y z
N MET A 1 5.56 22.80 34.10
CA MET A 1 4.71 23.19 32.96
C MET A 1 4.92 22.16 31.87
N GLN A 2 3.98 21.22 31.72
CA GLN A 2 4.01 20.21 30.66
C GLN A 2 3.30 20.79 29.44
N ALA A 3 4.04 20.99 28.35
CA ALA A 3 3.47 21.37 27.06
C ALA A 3 2.70 20.16 26.50
N GLN A 4 1.38 20.18 26.61
CA GLN A 4 0.49 19.27 25.91
C GLN A 4 0.57 19.58 24.42
N GLY A 5 1.39 18.84 23.68
CA GLY A 5 1.42 18.87 22.24
C GLY A 5 0.09 18.34 21.71
N SER A 6 -0.81 19.23 21.33
CA SER A 6 -2.03 18.87 20.60
C SER A 6 -1.64 18.13 19.32
N ALA A 7 -1.79 16.82 19.32
CA ALA A 7 -1.65 15.99 18.12
C ALA A 7 -2.75 16.42 17.13
N ARG A 8 -2.41 17.26 16.16
CA ARG A 8 -3.31 17.65 15.07
C ARG A 8 -3.74 16.38 14.34
N THR A 9 -5.02 16.09 14.37
CA THR A 9 -5.60 15.01 13.55
C THR A 9 -5.21 15.26 12.09
N PRO A 10 -4.55 14.33 11.41
CA PRO A 10 -4.09 14.53 10.05
C PRO A 10 -5.30 14.72 9.13
N VAL A 11 -5.35 15.86 8.44
CA VAL A 11 -6.42 16.22 7.51
C VAL A 11 -6.42 15.24 6.34
N PHE A 12 -7.60 14.70 6.00
CA PHE A 12 -7.79 13.89 4.79
C PHE A 12 -7.76 14.78 3.55
N ILE A 13 -6.93 14.43 2.57
CA ILE A 13 -6.84 15.10 1.27
C ILE A 13 -7.09 14.07 0.17
N ALA A 14 -8.21 14.19 -0.54
CA ALA A 14 -8.51 13.28 -1.63
C ALA A 14 -7.49 13.41 -2.78
N PHE A 15 -7.01 12.29 -3.33
CA PHE A 15 -6.07 12.34 -4.47
C PHE A 15 -6.59 13.18 -5.64
N ARG A 16 -7.90 13.10 -5.92
CA ARG A 16 -8.52 13.85 -7.02
C ARG A 16 -8.52 15.36 -6.84
N SER A 17 -8.35 15.86 -5.60
CA SER A 17 -8.35 17.30 -5.30
C SER A 17 -6.96 17.95 -5.38
N VAL A 18 -5.91 17.15 -5.57
CA VAL A 18 -4.53 17.64 -5.61
C VAL A 18 -4.08 17.82 -7.06
N ASN A 19 -3.43 18.93 -7.35
CA ASN A 19 -2.89 19.27 -8.67
C ASN A 19 -3.93 19.09 -9.80
N CYS A 20 -5.08 19.75 -9.65
CA CYS A 20 -6.16 19.71 -10.63
C CYS A 20 -6.03 20.85 -11.63
N PRO A 21 -6.29 20.63 -12.93
CA PRO A 21 -6.40 21.70 -13.91
C PRO A 21 -7.40 22.78 -13.44
N GLY A 22 -7.01 24.05 -13.56
CA GLY A 22 -7.84 25.17 -13.13
C GLY A 22 -7.79 25.52 -11.64
N SER A 23 -7.13 24.72 -10.80
CA SER A 23 -6.91 25.08 -9.39
C SER A 23 -5.71 26.02 -9.23
N VAL A 24 -5.75 26.85 -8.18
CA VAL A 24 -4.60 27.68 -7.78
C VAL A 24 -3.43 26.76 -7.44
N GLY A 25 -2.26 27.02 -8.03
CA GLY A 25 -1.06 26.19 -7.83
C GLY A 25 -0.99 24.91 -8.67
N TYR A 26 -1.88 24.77 -9.68
CA TYR A 26 -1.76 23.66 -10.63
C TYR A 26 -0.45 23.74 -11.41
N ASP A 27 0.31 22.64 -11.38
CA ASP A 27 1.53 22.47 -12.17
C ASP A 27 1.38 21.23 -13.10
N PRO A 28 1.21 21.42 -14.43
CA PRO A 28 1.06 20.31 -15.37
C PRO A 28 2.31 19.45 -15.51
N SER A 29 3.46 19.94 -15.03
CA SER A 29 4.72 19.19 -15.03
C SER A 29 4.86 18.21 -13.86
N LEU A 30 3.88 18.19 -12.93
CA LEU A 30 3.84 17.28 -11.78
C LEU A 30 2.69 16.28 -11.91
N GLN A 31 2.91 15.06 -11.46
CA GLN A 31 1.91 13.98 -11.40
C GLN A 31 1.74 13.45 -9.98
N ARG A 32 0.51 13.03 -9.66
CA ARG A 32 0.20 12.36 -8.39
C ARG A 32 0.74 10.94 -8.40
N HIS A 33 1.53 10.61 -7.41
CA HIS A 33 2.08 9.29 -7.19
C HIS A 33 1.52 8.68 -5.89
N HIS A 34 1.16 7.39 -5.92
CA HIS A 34 0.80 6.62 -4.73
C HIS A 34 2.04 5.96 -4.14
N LEU A 35 2.32 6.21 -2.87
CA LEU A 35 3.41 5.55 -2.14
C LEU A 35 3.14 4.04 -2.02
N LEU A 36 1.94 3.66 -1.60
CA LEU A 36 1.45 2.29 -1.73
C LEU A 36 0.61 2.20 -3.01
N PRO A 37 1.09 1.52 -4.06
CA PRO A 37 0.37 1.41 -5.33
C PRO A 37 -1.01 0.77 -5.18
N ARG A 38 -2.02 1.28 -5.87
CA ARG A 38 -3.38 0.72 -5.83
C ARG A 38 -3.47 -0.75 -6.27
N GLN A 39 -2.50 -1.23 -7.03
CA GLN A 39 -2.37 -2.63 -7.43
C GLN A 39 -2.31 -3.59 -6.22
N LEU A 40 -1.84 -3.14 -5.06
CA LEU A 40 -1.84 -3.92 -3.82
C LEU A 40 -3.24 -4.36 -3.41
N LEU A 41 -4.26 -3.53 -3.66
CA LEU A 41 -5.65 -3.84 -3.33
C LEU A 41 -6.26 -4.95 -4.20
N ALA A 42 -5.72 -5.14 -5.41
CA ALA A 42 -6.13 -6.21 -6.32
C ALA A 42 -5.27 -7.48 -6.15
N HIS A 43 -4.24 -7.43 -5.33
CA HIS A 43 -3.33 -8.56 -5.14
C HIS A 43 -3.97 -9.61 -4.22
N ARG A 44 -4.18 -10.83 -4.74
CA ARG A 44 -4.92 -11.90 -4.06
C ARG A 44 -4.39 -12.22 -2.65
N CYS A 45 -3.08 -12.16 -2.44
CA CYS A 45 -2.47 -12.48 -1.14
C CYS A 45 -2.73 -11.40 -0.08
N PHE A 46 -2.99 -10.14 -0.47
CA PHE A 46 -3.12 -9.03 0.47
C PHE A 46 -4.57 -8.68 0.81
N GLY A 47 -5.52 -9.16 -0.01
CA GLY A 47 -6.95 -8.88 0.18
C GLY A 47 -7.43 -9.10 1.60
N PRO A 48 -7.25 -10.30 2.19
CA PRO A 48 -7.72 -10.58 3.55
C PRO A 48 -7.16 -9.65 4.62
N MET A 49 -5.89 -9.25 4.51
CA MET A 49 -5.28 -8.30 5.43
C MET A 49 -5.90 -6.91 5.28
N PHE A 50 -6.02 -6.40 4.04
CA PHE A 50 -6.59 -5.07 3.80
C PHE A 50 -8.08 -4.99 4.12
N ASP A 51 -8.84 -6.06 3.93
CA ASP A 51 -10.24 -6.13 4.31
C ASP A 51 -10.40 -6.14 5.84
N SER A 52 -9.53 -6.86 6.55
CA SER A 52 -9.51 -6.88 8.02
C SER A 52 -9.04 -5.54 8.61
N LEU A 53 -8.06 -4.88 8.00
CA LEU A 53 -7.57 -3.57 8.43
C LEU A 53 -8.59 -2.44 8.19
N GLY A 54 -9.36 -2.55 7.11
CA GLY A 54 -10.15 -1.46 6.56
C GLY A 54 -9.29 -0.50 5.71
N ARG A 55 -9.69 -0.30 4.47
CA ARG A 55 -8.97 0.52 3.48
C ARG A 55 -8.80 1.97 3.93
N ASP A 56 -9.80 2.50 4.62
CA ASP A 56 -9.78 3.87 5.14
C ASP A 56 -8.73 4.06 6.24
N ARG A 57 -8.50 3.06 7.06
CA ARG A 57 -7.45 3.10 8.11
C ARG A 57 -6.05 3.09 7.51
N VAL A 58 -5.83 2.38 6.41
CA VAL A 58 -4.56 2.39 5.65
C VAL A 58 -4.40 3.70 4.87
N ARG A 59 -5.49 4.45 4.66
CA ARG A 59 -5.52 5.75 4.00
C ARG A 59 -4.98 5.71 2.57
N PHE A 60 -5.37 4.68 1.79
CA PHE A 60 -4.93 4.52 0.39
C PHE A 60 -5.31 5.72 -0.49
N ASP A 61 -6.51 6.27 -0.31
CA ASP A 61 -7.05 7.35 -1.12
C ASP A 61 -6.79 8.74 -0.50
N ASP A 62 -6.02 8.79 0.58
CA ASP A 62 -5.62 10.02 1.23
C ASP A 62 -4.24 10.46 0.75
N PHE A 63 -4.21 11.57 0.02
CA PHE A 63 -2.96 12.12 -0.52
C PHE A 63 -1.97 12.53 0.57
N SER A 64 -2.47 13.01 1.72
CA SER A 64 -1.60 13.42 2.83
C SER A 64 -0.79 12.24 3.39
N ALA A 65 -1.39 11.04 3.44
CA ALA A 65 -0.74 9.83 3.93
C ALA A 65 -0.02 9.06 2.82
N ASN A 66 -0.68 8.84 1.69
CA ASN A 66 -0.24 7.91 0.63
C ASN A 66 0.14 8.59 -0.68
N GLY A 67 0.13 9.92 -0.77
CA GLY A 67 0.38 10.66 -2.00
C GLY A 67 1.68 11.45 -2.01
N LEU A 68 2.22 11.70 -3.18
CA LEU A 68 3.31 12.62 -3.45
C LEU A 68 3.14 13.20 -4.85
N LEU A 69 3.45 14.49 -5.05
CA LEU A 69 3.60 15.07 -6.38
C LEU A 69 5.03 14.83 -6.85
N LEU A 70 5.17 14.18 -7.99
CA LEU A 70 6.46 13.88 -8.61
C LEU A 70 6.53 14.48 -10.01
N PRO A 71 7.74 14.85 -10.49
CA PRO A 71 7.97 15.37 -11.83
C PRO A 71 7.49 14.42 -12.93
N ALA A 72 6.73 14.93 -13.88
CA ALA A 72 6.34 14.22 -15.10
C ALA A 72 7.24 14.56 -16.30
N THR A 73 8.10 15.58 -16.15
CA THR A 73 9.02 16.05 -17.20
C THR A 73 10.45 16.12 -16.66
N GLU A 74 11.43 16.01 -17.54
CA GLU A 74 12.84 16.13 -17.20
C GLU A 74 13.18 17.52 -16.61
N ALA A 75 12.61 18.57 -17.19
CA ALA A 75 12.79 19.95 -16.70
C ALA A 75 12.26 20.10 -15.25
N ALA A 76 11.11 19.51 -14.93
CA ALA A 76 10.60 19.50 -13.57
C ALA A 76 11.46 18.66 -12.62
N THR A 77 12.05 17.57 -13.11
CA THR A 77 13.00 16.73 -12.36
C THR A 77 14.24 17.54 -11.98
N VAL A 78 14.82 18.26 -12.92
CA VAL A 78 15.99 19.14 -12.67
C VAL A 78 15.62 20.26 -11.69
N ARG A 79 14.45 20.89 -11.88
CA ARG A 79 13.97 21.98 -11.03
C ARG A 79 13.73 21.55 -9.58
N THR A 80 13.14 20.37 -9.37
CA THR A 80 12.69 19.93 -8.04
C THR A 80 13.71 19.05 -7.33
N GLY A 81 14.65 18.46 -8.05
CA GLY A 81 15.53 17.43 -7.52
C GLY A 81 14.84 16.09 -7.27
N MET A 82 13.54 15.94 -7.50
CA MET A 82 12.77 14.72 -7.28
C MET A 82 12.86 13.75 -8.48
N PRO A 83 12.65 12.43 -8.27
CA PRO A 83 12.74 11.44 -9.34
C PRO A 83 11.68 11.64 -10.42
N LEU A 84 12.07 11.39 -11.68
CA LEU A 84 11.16 11.46 -12.83
C LEU A 84 10.09 10.37 -12.73
N HIS A 85 8.82 10.79 -12.65
CA HIS A 85 7.65 9.93 -12.60
C HIS A 85 6.95 9.90 -13.97
N ARG A 86 7.44 9.06 -14.88
CA ARG A 86 6.89 8.93 -16.24
C ARG A 86 6.76 7.47 -16.63
N GLY A 87 5.52 7.02 -16.83
CA GLY A 87 5.23 5.64 -17.21
C GLY A 87 5.33 4.64 -16.06
N PRO A 88 5.33 3.33 -16.37
CA PRO A 88 5.31 2.28 -15.36
C PRO A 88 6.66 2.18 -14.63
N HIS A 89 6.63 2.19 -13.30
CA HIS A 89 7.79 2.02 -12.42
C HIS A 89 7.75 0.65 -11.74
N ARG A 90 7.95 -0.40 -12.54
CA ARG A 90 7.83 -1.80 -12.12
C ARG A 90 8.71 -2.13 -10.91
N ARG A 91 9.97 -1.73 -10.92
CA ARG A 91 10.92 -2.00 -9.81
C ARG A 91 10.45 -1.43 -8.48
N TYR A 92 9.98 -0.18 -8.47
CA TYR A 92 9.38 0.41 -7.27
C TYR A 92 8.19 -0.40 -6.78
N THR A 93 7.29 -0.77 -7.68
CA THR A 93 6.11 -1.57 -7.33
C THR A 93 6.49 -2.93 -6.77
N GLU A 94 7.45 -3.63 -7.37
CA GLU A 94 7.95 -4.93 -6.89
C GLU A 94 8.54 -4.84 -5.49
N VAL A 95 9.33 -3.81 -5.22
CA VAL A 95 9.88 -3.54 -3.90
C VAL A 95 8.79 -3.30 -2.87
N VAL A 96 7.77 -2.48 -3.20
CA VAL A 96 6.66 -2.24 -2.29
C VAL A 96 5.84 -3.52 -2.05
N ILE A 97 5.58 -4.31 -3.10
CA ILE A 97 4.89 -5.62 -2.99
C ILE A 97 5.66 -6.55 -2.05
N ALA A 98 6.98 -6.65 -2.20
CA ALA A 98 7.80 -7.51 -1.34
C ALA A 98 7.72 -7.10 0.14
N ARG A 99 7.73 -5.79 0.43
CA ARG A 99 7.61 -5.27 1.81
C ARG A 99 6.22 -5.48 2.42
N VAL A 100 5.18 -5.22 1.64
CA VAL A 100 3.81 -5.50 2.07
C VAL A 100 3.60 -6.99 2.29
N GLY A 101 4.23 -7.85 1.47
CA GLY A 101 4.21 -9.30 1.68
C GLY A 101 4.84 -9.74 3.00
N ARG A 102 5.93 -9.10 3.45
CA ARG A 102 6.50 -9.36 4.79
C ARG A 102 5.55 -8.92 5.91
N ILE A 103 4.87 -7.79 5.76
CA ILE A 103 3.88 -7.32 6.73
C ILE A 103 2.71 -8.30 6.80
N GLU A 104 2.19 -8.74 5.67
CA GLU A 104 1.10 -9.71 5.56
C GLU A 104 1.47 -11.04 6.23
N ALA A 105 2.66 -11.58 5.93
CA ALA A 105 3.13 -12.82 6.54
C ALA A 105 3.23 -12.72 8.07
N GLY A 106 3.73 -11.59 8.58
CA GLY A 106 3.77 -11.31 10.01
C GLY A 106 2.37 -11.22 10.62
N TRP A 107 1.45 -10.53 9.98
CA TRP A 107 0.04 -10.43 10.40
C TRP A 107 -0.63 -11.81 10.41
N THR A 108 -0.48 -12.59 9.34
CA THR A 108 -1.07 -13.93 9.23
C THR A 108 -0.57 -14.87 10.32
N GLN A 109 0.70 -14.75 10.73
CA GLN A 109 1.26 -15.52 11.84
C GLN A 109 0.73 -15.03 13.20
N ALA A 110 0.76 -13.73 13.43
CA ALA A 110 0.43 -13.10 14.72
C ALA A 110 -1.06 -13.18 15.06
N ARG A 111 -1.95 -13.06 14.06
CA ARG A 111 -3.41 -13.07 14.26
C ARG A 111 -3.95 -14.33 14.93
N ARG A 112 -3.24 -15.45 14.80
CA ARG A 112 -3.60 -16.71 15.47
C ARG A 112 -3.53 -16.62 16.99
N ARG A 113 -2.72 -15.70 17.53
CA ARG A 113 -2.54 -15.47 18.96
C ARG A 113 -3.39 -14.31 19.47
N ASN A 114 -3.37 -13.20 18.75
CA ASN A 114 -4.15 -12.00 19.09
C ASN A 114 -4.41 -11.20 17.82
N ASP A 115 -5.64 -11.27 17.29
CA ASP A 115 -6.03 -10.62 16.06
C ASP A 115 -5.98 -9.09 16.16
N ALA A 116 -6.45 -8.52 17.27
CA ALA A 116 -6.46 -7.07 17.46
C ALA A 116 -5.04 -6.48 17.51
N ALA A 117 -4.13 -7.13 18.22
CA ALA A 117 -2.73 -6.70 18.27
C ALA A 117 -2.04 -6.86 16.91
N ALA A 118 -2.32 -7.95 16.19
CA ALA A 118 -1.78 -8.19 14.85
C ALA A 118 -2.26 -7.14 13.84
N LEU A 119 -3.53 -6.73 13.91
CA LEU A 119 -4.08 -5.65 13.07
C LEU A 119 -3.43 -4.30 13.39
N ALA A 120 -3.26 -3.99 14.67
CA ALA A 120 -2.61 -2.74 15.09
C ALA A 120 -1.14 -2.69 14.62
N ASP A 121 -0.38 -3.78 14.75
CA ASP A 121 1.00 -3.89 14.29
C ASP A 121 1.10 -3.77 12.76
N ALA A 122 0.26 -4.49 12.01
CA ALA A 122 0.24 -4.42 10.55
C ALA A 122 -0.09 -2.99 10.06
N LEU A 123 -1.05 -2.31 10.68
CA LEU A 123 -1.40 -0.93 10.36
C LEU A 123 -0.21 0.02 10.61
N LEU A 124 0.42 -0.11 11.77
CA LEU A 124 1.60 0.70 12.11
C LEU A 124 2.73 0.49 11.11
N ARG A 125 3.03 -0.76 10.74
CA ARG A 125 4.08 -1.08 9.74
C ARG A 125 3.76 -0.52 8.37
N LEU A 126 2.50 -0.54 7.93
CA LEU A 126 2.09 0.08 6.67
C LEU A 126 2.28 1.61 6.71
N GLN A 127 1.95 2.26 7.81
CA GLN A 127 2.17 3.70 7.99
C GLN A 127 3.66 4.07 8.02
N LEU A 128 4.48 3.26 8.68
CA LEU A 128 5.94 3.42 8.69
C LEU A 128 6.52 3.22 7.28
N LEU A 129 6.01 2.24 6.52
CA LEU A 129 6.42 2.02 5.14
C LEU A 129 6.05 3.23 4.26
N GLN A 130 4.84 3.79 4.38
CA GLN A 130 4.46 5.02 3.66
C GLN A 130 5.41 6.19 3.99
N ALA A 131 5.71 6.39 5.27
CA ALA A 131 6.63 7.43 5.70
C ALA A 131 8.07 7.22 5.17
N ALA A 132 8.56 5.99 5.17
CA ALA A 132 9.87 5.62 4.65
C ALA A 132 9.95 5.82 3.12
N LEU A 133 8.96 5.38 2.38
CA LEU A 133 8.87 5.58 0.92
C LEU A 133 8.84 7.06 0.55
N ARG A 134 8.04 7.87 1.28
CA ARG A 134 8.01 9.33 1.09
C ARG A 134 9.39 9.95 1.31
N ARG A 135 10.04 9.62 2.41
CA ARG A 135 11.37 10.13 2.75
C ARG A 135 12.39 9.75 1.68
N GLN A 136 12.36 8.51 1.22
CA GLN A 136 13.27 8.02 0.19
C GLN A 136 13.06 8.75 -1.16
N LEU A 137 11.81 8.98 -1.57
CA LEU A 137 11.50 9.69 -2.81
C LEU A 137 11.87 11.19 -2.74
N LEU A 138 11.93 11.76 -1.54
CA LEU A 138 12.36 13.14 -1.31
C LEU A 138 13.86 13.29 -1.04
N ALA A 139 14.60 12.17 -0.87
CA ALA A 139 16.02 12.20 -0.59
C ALA A 139 16.82 12.63 -1.83
N GLN A 140 17.60 13.71 -1.70
CA GLN A 140 18.42 14.25 -2.80
C GLN A 140 19.74 13.50 -2.98
N GLN A 141 20.35 13.02 -1.89
CA GLN A 141 21.69 12.39 -1.91
C GLN A 141 21.67 10.95 -2.40
N ARG A 142 20.58 10.22 -2.19
CA ARG A 142 20.42 8.81 -2.57
C ARG A 142 19.11 8.65 -3.32
N ARG A 143 19.16 9.05 -4.55
CA ARG A 143 18.01 9.18 -5.41
C ARG A 143 17.46 7.83 -5.85
N VAL A 144 16.15 7.63 -5.64
CA VAL A 144 15.43 6.53 -6.27
C VAL A 144 15.19 6.85 -7.73
N VAL A 145 15.57 5.96 -8.64
CA VAL A 145 15.27 6.06 -10.06
C VAL A 145 13.96 5.32 -10.34
N LEU A 146 12.88 6.07 -10.59
CA LEU A 146 11.58 5.51 -10.97
C LEU A 146 11.49 5.25 -12.49
N ASN A 147 12.19 6.06 -13.27
CA ASN A 147 12.22 5.97 -14.72
C ASN A 147 13.67 5.97 -15.23
N ARG A 148 13.97 5.11 -16.20
CA ARG A 148 15.30 4.99 -16.80
C ARG A 148 15.79 6.27 -17.49
N ASN A 149 14.86 7.14 -17.89
CA ASN A 149 15.16 8.42 -18.54
C ASN A 149 15.27 9.58 -17.50
N ASP A 150 15.41 9.28 -16.21
CA ASP A 150 15.62 10.30 -15.20
C ASP A 150 16.98 11.00 -15.44
N PRO A 151 17.00 12.31 -15.76
CA PRO A 151 18.24 13.02 -16.12
C PRO A 151 19.22 13.15 -14.95
N LEU A 152 18.73 12.96 -13.72
CA LEU A 152 19.54 13.01 -12.51
C LEU A 152 19.75 11.60 -11.91
N GLY A 153 19.34 10.56 -12.60
CA GLY A 153 19.42 9.18 -12.14
C GLY A 153 20.84 8.61 -12.21
N THR A 154 21.53 8.55 -11.08
CA THR A 154 22.88 7.97 -10.96
C THR A 154 22.86 6.61 -10.25
N GLY A 155 22.08 5.68 -10.73
CA GLY A 155 22.02 4.34 -10.13
C GLY A 155 21.03 4.21 -8.96
N PHE A 156 20.66 2.97 -8.70
CA PHE A 156 19.55 2.60 -7.87
C PHE A 156 20.00 1.66 -6.76
N ASP A 157 19.80 2.04 -5.49
CA ASP A 157 20.01 1.15 -4.36
C ASP A 157 18.84 1.20 -3.39
N PHE A 158 18.14 0.09 -3.22
CA PHE A 158 17.10 -0.09 -2.19
C PHE A 158 17.64 -0.70 -0.89
N THR A 159 18.92 -1.02 -0.83
CA THR A 159 19.55 -1.72 0.31
C THR A 159 19.33 -0.95 1.61
N GLU A 160 19.36 0.38 1.57
CA GLU A 160 19.08 1.21 2.74
C GLU A 160 17.61 1.21 3.16
N LEU A 161 16.70 1.18 2.20
CA LEU A 161 15.29 1.10 2.54
C LEU A 161 15.00 -0.24 3.24
N ASP A 162 15.64 -1.32 2.80
CA ASP A 162 15.56 -2.61 3.46
C ASP A 162 16.21 -2.56 4.85
N ALA A 163 17.40 -1.98 5.00
CA ALA A 163 18.08 -1.81 6.28
C ALA A 163 17.27 -0.94 7.26
N MET A 164 16.66 0.16 6.80
CA MET A 164 15.79 0.99 7.62
C MET A 164 14.51 0.26 8.04
N ALA A 165 13.89 -0.49 7.12
CA ALA A 165 12.73 -1.30 7.44
C ALA A 165 13.06 -2.40 8.45
N GLU A 166 14.16 -3.11 8.27
CA GLU A 166 14.64 -4.13 9.21
C GLU A 166 14.97 -3.53 10.58
N THR A 167 15.62 -2.35 10.63
CA THR A 167 15.94 -1.67 11.89
C THR A 167 14.68 -1.26 12.66
N LEU A 168 13.67 -0.74 11.96
CA LEU A 168 12.39 -0.38 12.57
C LEU A 168 11.59 -1.62 13.03
N TRP A 169 11.74 -2.74 12.32
CA TRP A 169 11.05 -3.98 12.66
C TRP A 169 11.72 -4.75 13.79
N THR A 170 13.06 -4.72 13.87
CA THR A 170 13.81 -5.36 14.96
C THR A 170 13.75 -4.57 16.26
N ALA A 171 13.71 -3.24 16.20
CA ALA A 171 13.61 -2.39 17.40
C ALA A 171 12.27 -2.57 18.16
N GLN A 172 11.23 -3.09 17.50
CA GLN A 172 9.93 -3.37 18.11
C GLN A 172 9.70 -4.85 18.43
N ALA A 173 10.58 -5.74 18.00
CA ALA A 173 10.51 -7.16 18.34
C ALA A 173 11.17 -7.39 19.69
N ALA A 174 10.41 -7.30 20.79
CA ALA A 174 10.79 -7.99 22.02
C ALA A 174 11.03 -9.47 21.68
N PRO A 175 12.06 -10.14 22.24
CA PRO A 175 12.38 -11.51 21.88
C PRO A 175 11.19 -12.41 22.19
N ILE A 176 10.46 -12.81 21.13
CA ILE A 176 9.42 -13.82 21.23
C ILE A 176 10.15 -15.17 21.36
N PRO A 177 9.93 -15.96 22.44
CA PRO A 177 10.49 -17.30 22.54
C PRO A 177 10.12 -18.06 21.27
N GLN A 178 11.11 -18.56 20.55
CA GLN A 178 10.87 -19.33 19.33
C GLN A 178 10.06 -20.59 19.69
N PRO A 179 8.91 -20.84 19.04
CA PRO A 179 8.26 -22.13 19.16
C PRO A 179 9.14 -23.21 18.53
N PRO A 180 9.10 -24.45 19.03
CA PRO A 180 9.87 -25.54 18.47
C PRO A 180 9.57 -25.68 16.95
N PRO A 181 10.54 -26.12 16.13
CA PRO A 181 10.41 -26.17 14.69
C PRO A 181 9.16 -26.96 14.30
N ALA A 182 8.22 -26.30 13.63
CA ALA A 182 7.05 -26.96 13.08
C ALA A 182 7.50 -27.98 12.05
N ARG A 183 7.27 -29.26 12.35
CA ARG A 183 7.44 -30.37 11.43
C ARG A 183 6.77 -30.00 10.11
N ALA A 184 7.53 -29.99 9.03
CA ALA A 184 7.04 -29.64 7.70
C ALA A 184 5.80 -30.49 7.39
N MET A 185 4.62 -29.87 7.40
CA MET A 185 3.41 -30.48 6.89
C MET A 185 3.57 -30.58 5.37
N ARG A 186 3.92 -31.78 4.91
CA ARG A 186 3.82 -32.14 3.50
C ARG A 186 2.38 -31.87 3.07
N CYS A 187 2.20 -31.04 2.05
CA CYS A 187 0.93 -30.88 1.37
C CYS A 187 0.48 -32.29 0.91
N ASN A 188 -0.50 -32.86 1.62
CA ASN A 188 -1.09 -34.14 1.24
C ASN A 188 -1.99 -33.89 0.02
N GLN A 189 -1.56 -34.34 -1.16
CA GLN A 189 -2.28 -34.20 -2.42
C GLN A 189 -3.50 -35.15 -2.54
N ASN A 190 -3.92 -35.79 -1.47
CA ASN A 190 -5.11 -36.64 -1.45
C ASN A 190 -6.30 -35.90 -0.81
N LEU A 191 -6.85 -34.90 -1.50
CA LEU A 191 -8.22 -34.45 -1.25
C LEU A 191 -9.19 -35.39 -1.98
N PRO A 192 -10.17 -35.99 -1.30
CA PRO A 192 -11.22 -36.77 -1.97
C PRO A 192 -12.01 -35.85 -2.93
N LYS A 193 -12.24 -36.37 -4.15
CA LYS A 193 -13.06 -35.74 -5.16
C LYS A 193 -14.42 -35.40 -4.56
N ALA A 194 -14.78 -34.11 -4.57
CA ALA A 194 -16.10 -33.64 -4.15
C ALA A 194 -17.19 -34.36 -4.95
N ALA A 195 -18.18 -34.88 -4.23
CA ALA A 195 -19.38 -35.49 -4.82
C ALA A 195 -20.15 -34.44 -5.63
N PRO A 196 -20.81 -34.84 -6.73
CA PRO A 196 -21.57 -33.92 -7.55
C PRO A 196 -22.80 -33.42 -6.78
N TRP A 197 -23.09 -32.14 -6.91
CA TRP A 197 -24.26 -31.48 -6.33
C TRP A 197 -25.54 -32.01 -6.96
N PRO A 198 -26.62 -32.25 -6.19
CA PRO A 198 -27.89 -32.67 -6.73
C PRO A 198 -28.51 -31.56 -7.57
N SER A 199 -28.83 -31.89 -8.83
CA SER A 199 -29.60 -31.06 -9.75
C SER A 199 -31.05 -30.99 -9.28
N GLY A 200 -31.53 -29.82 -8.87
CA GLY A 200 -32.95 -29.65 -8.58
C GLY A 200 -33.26 -28.38 -7.79
N ILE A 201 -33.30 -27.25 -8.48
CA ILE A 201 -34.03 -26.06 -7.99
C ILE A 201 -35.00 -25.67 -9.11
N PRO A 202 -36.33 -25.66 -8.86
CA PRO A 202 -37.33 -25.27 -9.86
C PRO A 202 -37.29 -23.77 -10.13
N ALA A 203 -37.37 -23.40 -11.41
CA ALA A 203 -37.45 -22.02 -11.89
C ALA A 203 -38.71 -21.34 -11.30
N ARG A 204 -38.49 -20.26 -10.56
CA ARG A 204 -39.58 -19.39 -10.08
C ARG A 204 -39.74 -18.24 -11.09
N THR A 205 -40.74 -18.40 -11.96
CA THR A 205 -41.27 -17.33 -12.83
C THR A 205 -41.94 -16.28 -11.97
N GLY A 206 -41.47 -15.04 -12.02
CA GLY A 206 -42.11 -13.91 -11.33
C GLY A 206 -41.64 -12.60 -11.93
N ARG A 207 -42.20 -12.19 -13.05
CA ARG A 207 -42.12 -10.82 -13.56
C ARG A 207 -42.79 -9.88 -12.55
N ARG A 208 -42.01 -8.93 -12.00
CA ARG A 208 -42.60 -7.67 -11.50
C ARG A 208 -41.80 -6.52 -12.10
N GLY A 209 -42.56 -5.65 -12.80
CA GLY A 209 -42.06 -4.49 -13.51
C GLY A 209 -41.51 -3.42 -12.57
N LEU A 210 -40.48 -2.75 -13.04
CA LEU A 210 -39.92 -1.55 -12.45
C LEU A 210 -40.70 -0.33 -12.94
N PRO A 211 -41.00 0.67 -12.08
CA PRO A 211 -41.59 1.93 -12.48
C PRO A 211 -40.57 2.86 -13.19
N PRO A 212 -41.00 3.78 -14.06
CA PRO A 212 -40.13 4.68 -14.77
C PRO A 212 -39.64 5.85 -13.92
N TYR A 213 -38.36 6.24 -14.13
CA TYR A 213 -37.77 7.44 -13.57
C TYR A 213 -38.35 8.71 -14.20
N PRO A 214 -38.62 9.78 -13.43
CA PRO A 214 -38.97 11.09 -13.99
C PRO A 214 -37.73 11.82 -14.49
N ARG A 215 -37.83 12.41 -15.69
CA ARG A 215 -36.89 13.38 -16.25
C ARG A 215 -37.28 14.77 -15.72
N SER A 216 -36.32 15.46 -15.19
CA SER A 216 -36.20 16.94 -15.20
C SER A 216 -34.78 17.32 -14.76
#